data_653cc78a0e296e0e55ffe6fd55dea8a4
#
_entry.id   653cc78a0e296e0e55ffe6fd55dea8a4
#
_cell.length_a   1.000
_cell.length_b   1.000
_cell.length_c   1.000
_cell.angle_alpha   90.00
_cell.angle_beta   90.00
_cell.angle_gamma   90.00
#
_symmetry.space_group_name_H-M   'P 1'
#
loop_
_entity.id
_entity.type
_entity.pdbx_description
1 polymer ?
#
loop_
_entity_poly.entity_id
_entity_poly.type
_entity_poly.pdbx_seq_one_letter_code
_entity_poly.pdbx_strand_id
1 'polypeptide(L)'
;MAIPEPNHTGTVDFNGWSTWYRITGEPGRTPLVVLHGGPGAGHDYTLSIAGIARQGRPVVHYDQLGTGLSTHLPDRGADFWTVQLFLDELDCLLKTLGIADGYHLLGQSWGGMLAAEHAVRRPPGLRGLVIADSPASMELWLAAAHELRAALPPQVQHTLLAHETAGTTDHSDYRAAEQVFNERHVCRLVPNPPEVQATWDNIESDPTVYHTMNGPNEFHVVGTLKDWSVIDRLHLIEAPTLLVSGRYDEATPETVKPFADHIPDVRWHFFEHSSHMPHVEEEELFLRVVGAFLDSTD
;
A
#
# COMPACT_ATOMS: atom_id res chain seq x y z
N MET A 1 16.99 4.09 9.45
CA MET A 1 17.28 5.38 10.18
C MET A 1 16.20 5.64 11.21
N ALA A 2 16.42 6.53 12.25
CA ALA A 2 15.30 6.87 13.16
C ALA A 2 14.18 7.57 12.37
N ILE A 3 12.93 7.17 12.58
CA ILE A 3 11.76 7.78 11.92
C ILE A 3 11.62 9.23 12.43
N PRO A 4 11.49 10.23 11.54
CA PRO A 4 11.29 11.61 11.95
C PRO A 4 9.96 11.81 12.70
N GLU A 5 10.00 12.60 13.78
CA GLU A 5 8.78 12.98 14.50
C GLU A 5 7.88 13.87 13.60
N PRO A 6 6.55 13.78 13.74
CA PRO A 6 5.66 14.65 13.00
C PRO A 6 5.71 16.08 13.52
N ASN A 7 5.61 17.04 12.61
CA ASN A 7 5.42 18.45 12.96
C ASN A 7 3.96 18.75 13.35
N HIS A 8 3.03 17.96 12.81
CA HIS A 8 1.60 18.12 13.06
C HIS A 8 0.87 16.77 12.96
N THR A 9 -0.13 16.59 13.82
CA THR A 9 -1.11 15.51 13.73
C THR A 9 -2.51 16.10 13.88
N GLY A 10 -3.50 15.47 13.26
CA GLY A 10 -4.87 15.93 13.33
C GLY A 10 -5.86 14.92 12.75
N THR A 11 -7.10 15.37 12.62
CA THR A 11 -8.15 14.59 11.97
C THR A 11 -8.90 15.45 10.95
N VAL A 12 -9.38 14.79 9.90
CA VAL A 12 -10.28 15.35 8.90
C VAL A 12 -11.65 14.72 9.10
N ASP A 13 -12.71 15.54 9.08
CA ASP A 13 -14.08 15.04 9.04
C ASP A 13 -14.40 14.56 7.63
N PHE A 14 -14.67 13.26 7.51
CA PHE A 14 -15.15 12.62 6.29
C PHE A 14 -16.51 11.98 6.52
N ASN A 15 -17.57 12.66 6.08
CA ASN A 15 -18.97 12.22 6.23
C ASN A 15 -19.39 11.93 7.69
N GLY A 16 -18.85 12.67 8.66
CA GLY A 16 -19.11 12.49 10.08
C GLY A 16 -18.20 11.46 10.76
N TRP A 17 -17.21 10.90 10.05
CA TRP A 17 -16.15 10.06 10.59
C TRP A 17 -14.82 10.79 10.58
N SER A 18 -13.93 10.43 11.50
CA SER A 18 -12.59 11.02 11.62
C SER A 18 -11.58 10.21 10.81
N THR A 19 -10.91 10.84 9.85
CA THR A 19 -9.70 10.34 9.19
C THR A 19 -8.49 10.97 9.85
N TRP A 20 -7.67 10.18 10.53
CA TRP A 20 -6.46 10.65 11.20
C TRP A 20 -5.31 10.84 10.20
N TYR A 21 -4.49 11.87 10.43
CA TYR A 21 -3.29 12.12 9.63
C TYR A 21 -2.13 12.68 10.47
N ARG A 22 -0.92 12.54 9.94
CA ARG A 22 0.30 13.21 10.42
C ARG A 22 1.06 13.87 9.27
N ILE A 23 1.69 15.01 9.55
CA ILE A 23 2.56 15.71 8.62
C ILE A 23 3.95 15.77 9.22
N THR A 24 4.93 15.28 8.47
CA THR A 24 6.36 15.34 8.84
C THR A 24 7.08 16.28 7.88
N GLY A 25 7.86 17.22 8.42
CA GLY A 25 8.57 18.24 7.65
C GLY A 25 7.80 19.56 7.55
N GLU A 26 8.53 20.63 7.23
CA GLU A 26 7.98 21.99 7.15
C GLU A 26 7.36 22.26 5.77
N PRO A 27 6.34 23.15 5.69
CA PRO A 27 5.79 23.60 4.42
C PRO A 27 6.87 24.29 3.55
N GLY A 28 6.74 24.18 2.22
CA GLY A 28 7.64 24.91 1.31
C GLY A 28 7.81 24.25 -0.06
N ARG A 29 7.73 22.94 -0.11
CA ARG A 29 7.74 22.16 -1.38
C ARG A 29 6.41 21.43 -1.56
N THR A 30 6.17 20.96 -2.78
CA THR A 30 5.02 20.11 -3.07
C THR A 30 5.00 18.89 -2.12
N PRO A 31 3.95 18.68 -1.30
CA PRO A 31 3.90 17.60 -0.33
C PRO A 31 3.79 16.23 -1.00
N LEU A 32 4.33 15.21 -0.32
CA LEU A 32 4.09 13.81 -0.63
C LEU A 32 2.98 13.26 0.26
N VAL A 33 1.93 12.72 -0.33
CA VAL A 33 0.87 11.98 0.38
C VAL A 33 1.10 10.50 0.21
N VAL A 34 1.12 9.75 1.33
CA VAL A 34 1.39 8.32 1.37
C VAL A 34 0.10 7.55 1.64
N LEU A 35 -0.22 6.64 0.74
CA LEU A 35 -1.35 5.70 0.82
C LEU A 35 -0.83 4.35 1.29
N HIS A 36 -1.26 3.92 2.47
CA HIS A 36 -0.90 2.60 2.99
C HIS A 36 -1.66 1.46 2.29
N GLY A 37 -1.17 0.25 2.44
CA GLY A 37 -1.69 -0.98 1.88
C GLY A 37 -2.79 -1.67 2.70
N GLY A 38 -2.89 -2.96 2.50
CA GLY A 38 -3.90 -3.84 3.05
C GLY A 38 -4.93 -4.24 1.98
N PRO A 39 -6.10 -3.57 1.82
CA PRO A 39 -6.60 -2.41 2.57
C PRO A 39 -6.77 -2.70 4.06
N GLY A 40 -6.65 -1.67 4.90
CA GLY A 40 -6.85 -1.86 6.35
C GLY A 40 -5.57 -2.04 7.17
N ALA A 41 -4.37 -1.84 6.57
CA ALA A 41 -3.09 -2.03 7.27
C ALA A 41 -2.73 -0.89 8.24
N GLY A 42 -3.13 0.37 7.94
CA GLY A 42 -2.68 1.53 8.69
C GLY A 42 -1.31 2.05 8.22
N HIS A 43 -0.91 3.20 8.75
CA HIS A 43 0.26 3.93 8.27
C HIS A 43 1.60 3.42 8.83
N ASP A 44 1.61 2.64 9.92
CA ASP A 44 2.81 2.35 10.72
C ASP A 44 3.99 1.83 9.88
N TYR A 45 3.79 0.79 9.09
CA TYR A 45 4.87 0.20 8.29
C TYR A 45 5.41 1.12 7.19
N THR A 46 4.67 2.19 6.82
CA THR A 46 5.10 3.19 5.83
C THR A 46 5.89 4.35 6.44
N LEU A 47 6.07 4.37 7.77
CA LEU A 47 6.68 5.47 8.49
C LEU A 47 8.12 5.79 8.08
N SER A 48 8.89 4.82 7.59
CA SER A 48 10.24 5.05 7.06
C SER A 48 10.23 6.07 5.91
N ILE A 49 9.13 6.15 5.14
CA ILE A 49 8.94 7.11 4.03
C ILE A 49 8.96 8.56 4.53
N ALA A 50 8.64 8.81 5.82
CA ALA A 50 8.79 10.12 6.43
C ALA A 50 10.22 10.67 6.33
N GLY A 51 11.22 9.80 6.09
CA GLY A 51 12.61 10.20 5.82
C GLY A 51 12.76 11.16 4.64
N ILE A 52 11.83 11.22 3.69
CA ILE A 52 11.77 12.20 2.59
C ILE A 52 11.70 13.64 3.15
N ALA A 53 11.13 13.84 4.34
CA ALA A 53 11.05 15.16 4.96
C ALA A 53 12.43 15.76 5.26
N ARG A 54 13.48 14.95 5.43
CA ARG A 54 14.87 15.43 5.58
C ARG A 54 15.42 16.11 4.32
N GLN A 55 14.75 15.89 3.18
CA GLN A 55 15.07 16.52 1.90
C GLN A 55 14.26 17.83 1.69
N GLY A 56 13.56 18.31 2.74
CA GLY A 56 12.78 19.55 2.74
C GLY A 56 11.40 19.43 2.09
N ARG A 57 10.88 18.20 1.88
CA ARG A 57 9.55 17.95 1.34
C ARG A 57 8.63 17.44 2.44
N PRO A 58 7.50 18.09 2.73
CA PRO A 58 6.56 17.58 3.73
C PRO A 58 5.93 16.26 3.26
N VAL A 59 5.79 15.33 4.21
CA VAL A 59 5.20 14.01 3.98
C VAL A 59 3.94 13.88 4.84
N VAL A 60 2.83 13.56 4.19
CA VAL A 60 1.53 13.32 4.83
C VAL A 60 1.28 11.82 4.84
N HIS A 61 1.20 11.23 6.03
CA HIS A 61 0.64 9.89 6.24
C HIS A 61 -0.76 10.05 6.81
N TYR A 62 -1.67 9.16 6.47
CA TYR A 62 -2.99 9.07 7.11
C TYR A 62 -3.42 7.63 7.24
N ASP A 63 -4.26 7.37 8.22
CA ASP A 63 -4.96 6.10 8.33
C ASP A 63 -6.27 6.20 7.55
N GLN A 64 -6.44 5.32 6.57
CA GLN A 64 -7.70 5.22 5.83
C GLN A 64 -8.82 4.79 6.78
N LEU A 65 -10.06 5.16 6.48
CA LEU A 65 -11.23 4.82 7.30
C LEU A 65 -11.27 3.32 7.62
N GLY A 66 -11.60 2.99 8.84
CA GLY A 66 -11.65 1.60 9.35
C GLY A 66 -10.32 1.05 9.82
N THR A 67 -9.27 1.87 9.96
CA THR A 67 -7.93 1.39 10.33
C THR A 67 -7.20 2.36 11.24
N GLY A 68 -6.25 1.84 12.02
CA GLY A 68 -5.31 2.61 12.82
C GLY A 68 -5.99 3.58 13.80
N LEU A 69 -5.67 4.87 13.66
CA LEU A 69 -6.21 5.96 14.49
C LEU A 69 -7.46 6.64 13.89
N SER A 70 -7.90 6.21 12.72
CA SER A 70 -9.15 6.66 12.09
C SER A 70 -10.37 5.97 12.69
N THR A 71 -11.57 6.46 12.37
CA THR A 71 -12.81 5.84 12.87
C THR A 71 -12.95 4.41 12.36
N HIS A 72 -13.13 3.47 13.28
CA HIS A 72 -13.45 2.07 13.00
C HIS A 72 -14.95 1.84 12.85
N LEU A 73 -15.33 1.00 11.88
CA LEU A 73 -16.72 0.73 11.53
C LEU A 73 -16.96 -0.79 11.37
N PRO A 74 -16.80 -1.58 12.45
CA PRO A 74 -16.82 -3.05 12.36
C PRO A 74 -18.16 -3.64 11.93
N ASP A 75 -19.24 -2.86 12.07
CA ASP A 75 -20.59 -3.29 11.67
C ASP A 75 -20.91 -3.07 10.18
N ARG A 76 -19.95 -2.49 9.39
CA ARG A 76 -20.17 -2.21 7.97
C ARG A 76 -19.80 -3.43 7.12
N GLY A 77 -20.69 -3.76 6.19
CA GLY A 77 -20.51 -4.88 5.28
C GLY A 77 -19.81 -4.52 3.96
N ALA A 78 -19.75 -5.50 3.06
CA ALA A 78 -19.07 -5.41 1.77
C ALA A 78 -19.56 -4.27 0.86
N ASP A 79 -20.84 -3.91 0.95
CA ASP A 79 -21.42 -2.82 0.13
C ASP A 79 -20.90 -1.43 0.54
N PHE A 80 -20.36 -1.31 1.76
CA PHE A 80 -19.79 -0.06 2.25
C PHE A 80 -18.32 0.08 1.86
N TRP A 81 -17.52 -0.97 2.00
CA TRP A 81 -16.08 -0.95 1.76
C TRP A 81 -15.78 -1.07 0.26
N THR A 82 -15.66 0.07 -0.40
CA THR A 82 -15.45 0.16 -1.86
C THR A 82 -14.25 1.02 -2.21
N VAL A 83 -13.66 0.79 -3.38
CA VAL A 83 -12.58 1.66 -3.93
C VAL A 83 -13.06 3.14 -3.96
N GLN A 84 -14.31 3.39 -4.33
CA GLN A 84 -14.86 4.75 -4.41
C GLN A 84 -14.90 5.45 -3.05
N LEU A 85 -15.22 4.74 -1.96
CA LEU A 85 -15.19 5.30 -0.60
C LEU A 85 -13.82 5.88 -0.27
N PHE A 86 -12.76 5.15 -0.54
CA PHE A 86 -11.38 5.56 -0.25
C PHE A 86 -10.87 6.66 -1.21
N LEU A 87 -11.38 6.70 -2.44
CA LEU A 87 -11.14 7.82 -3.35
C LEU A 87 -11.79 9.11 -2.86
N ASP A 88 -13.03 9.03 -2.37
CA ASP A 88 -13.74 10.19 -1.81
C ASP A 88 -13.08 10.68 -0.51
N GLU A 89 -12.57 9.76 0.31
CA GLU A 89 -11.80 10.08 1.51
C GLU A 89 -10.49 10.80 1.17
N LEU A 90 -9.73 10.29 0.19
CA LEU A 90 -8.50 10.94 -0.29
C LEU A 90 -8.78 12.35 -0.82
N ASP A 91 -9.81 12.51 -1.65
CA ASP A 91 -10.22 13.82 -2.17
C ASP A 91 -10.59 14.79 -1.03
N CYS A 92 -11.27 14.30 0.01
CA CYS A 92 -11.60 15.08 1.21
C CYS A 92 -10.35 15.48 1.99
N LEU A 93 -9.41 14.57 2.20
CA LEU A 93 -8.12 14.83 2.86
C LEU A 93 -7.33 15.92 2.13
N LEU A 94 -7.10 15.75 0.82
CA LEU A 94 -6.37 16.71 -0.01
C LEU A 94 -6.96 18.11 0.05
N LYS A 95 -8.29 18.20 0.00
CA LYS A 95 -9.04 19.46 0.05
C LYS A 95 -8.96 20.13 1.43
N THR A 96 -9.15 19.36 2.49
CA THR A 96 -9.13 19.87 3.86
C THR A 96 -7.74 20.35 4.27
N LEU A 97 -6.69 19.66 3.82
CA LEU A 97 -5.30 20.09 4.04
C LEU A 97 -4.86 21.25 3.14
N GLY A 98 -5.69 21.65 2.15
CA GLY A 98 -5.37 22.77 1.24
C GLY A 98 -4.25 22.44 0.25
N ILE A 99 -4.04 21.16 -0.08
CA ILE A 99 -2.97 20.68 -0.97
C ILE A 99 -3.50 20.12 -2.30
N ALA A 100 -4.80 20.20 -2.55
CA ALA A 100 -5.43 19.63 -3.75
C ALA A 100 -4.92 20.21 -5.08
N ASP A 101 -4.32 21.42 -5.06
CA ASP A 101 -3.79 22.09 -6.26
C ASP A 101 -2.34 21.69 -6.61
N GLY A 102 -1.65 20.95 -5.70
CA GLY A 102 -0.28 20.51 -5.93
C GLY A 102 0.20 19.54 -4.89
N TYR A 103 0.32 18.24 -5.27
CA TYR A 103 0.81 17.15 -4.41
C TYR A 103 1.45 16.06 -5.25
N HIS A 104 2.32 15.29 -4.61
CA HIS A 104 2.75 13.98 -5.09
C HIS A 104 2.01 12.89 -4.33
N LEU A 105 1.81 11.76 -4.97
CA LEU A 105 1.13 10.61 -4.38
C LEU A 105 2.06 9.39 -4.41
N LEU A 106 2.22 8.72 -3.29
CA LEU A 106 2.89 7.43 -3.21
C LEU A 106 1.91 6.43 -2.60
N GLY A 107 1.61 5.37 -3.34
CA GLY A 107 0.82 4.27 -2.84
C GLY A 107 1.63 2.98 -2.81
N GLN A 108 1.56 2.25 -1.70
CA GLN A 108 2.19 0.94 -1.54
C GLN A 108 1.12 -0.15 -1.48
N SER A 109 1.31 -1.24 -2.24
CA SER A 109 0.36 -2.37 -2.26
C SER A 109 -1.06 -1.91 -2.66
N TRP A 110 -2.08 -2.19 -1.87
CA TRP A 110 -3.42 -1.60 -2.04
C TRP A 110 -3.39 -0.07 -2.21
N GLY A 111 -2.52 0.61 -1.47
CA GLY A 111 -2.34 2.06 -1.66
C GLY A 111 -1.91 2.43 -3.08
N GLY A 112 -1.13 1.59 -3.76
CA GLY A 112 -0.77 1.76 -5.16
C GLY A 112 -1.93 1.51 -6.12
N MET A 113 -2.80 0.54 -5.83
CA MET A 113 -4.06 0.33 -6.55
C MET A 113 -4.95 1.57 -6.45
N LEU A 114 -5.12 2.11 -5.23
CA LEU A 114 -5.90 3.33 -4.96
C LEU A 114 -5.28 4.56 -5.63
N ALA A 115 -3.94 4.68 -5.62
CA ALA A 115 -3.22 5.76 -6.29
C ALA A 115 -3.41 5.73 -7.82
N ALA A 116 -3.40 4.53 -8.42
CA ALA A 116 -3.69 4.36 -9.84
C ALA A 116 -5.14 4.73 -10.18
N GLU A 117 -6.12 4.30 -9.35
CA GLU A 117 -7.53 4.69 -9.49
C GLU A 117 -7.73 6.20 -9.37
N HIS A 118 -7.00 6.85 -8.49
CA HIS A 118 -7.00 8.31 -8.37
C HIS A 118 -6.39 8.97 -9.62
N ALA A 119 -5.25 8.49 -10.09
CA ALA A 119 -4.50 9.09 -11.21
C ALA A 119 -5.22 8.95 -12.56
N VAL A 120 -5.94 7.85 -12.83
CA VAL A 120 -6.73 7.70 -14.08
C VAL A 120 -7.88 8.71 -14.19
N ARG A 121 -8.27 9.34 -13.07
CA ARG A 121 -9.26 10.45 -13.03
C ARG A 121 -8.66 11.79 -13.48
N ARG A 122 -7.34 11.85 -13.71
CA ARG A 122 -6.56 13.04 -14.14
C ARG A 122 -6.74 14.25 -13.22
N PRO A 123 -6.48 14.10 -11.91
CA PRO A 123 -6.62 15.23 -10.99
C PRO A 123 -5.56 16.30 -11.32
N PRO A 124 -5.96 17.58 -11.49
CA PRO A 124 -5.05 18.61 -12.01
C PRO A 124 -3.89 18.96 -11.07
N GLY A 125 -4.01 18.63 -9.77
CA GLY A 125 -2.98 18.88 -8.76
C GLY A 125 -1.93 17.78 -8.62
N LEU A 126 -2.11 16.60 -9.24
CA LEU A 126 -1.16 15.51 -9.15
C LEU A 126 0.11 15.81 -9.98
N ARG A 127 1.25 16.02 -9.31
CA ARG A 127 2.54 16.38 -9.91
C ARG A 127 3.41 15.17 -10.26
N GLY A 128 3.34 14.12 -9.47
CA GLY A 128 4.05 12.87 -9.69
C GLY A 128 3.42 11.74 -8.90
N LEU A 129 3.51 10.55 -9.45
CA LEU A 129 2.91 9.33 -8.91
C LEU A 129 4.00 8.29 -8.64
N VAL A 130 4.00 7.71 -7.45
CA VAL A 130 4.81 6.53 -7.13
C VAL A 130 3.87 5.36 -6.84
N ILE A 131 3.98 4.29 -7.62
CA ILE A 131 3.29 3.01 -7.40
C ILE A 131 4.33 2.03 -6.93
N ALA A 132 4.25 1.65 -5.67
CA ALA A 132 5.22 0.79 -5.01
C ALA A 132 4.60 -0.57 -4.70
N ASP A 133 5.25 -1.63 -5.21
CA ASP A 133 4.95 -3.01 -4.82
C ASP A 133 3.45 -3.34 -4.93
N SER A 134 2.84 -3.03 -6.09
CA SER A 134 1.39 -3.03 -6.29
C SER A 134 0.99 -3.69 -7.62
N PRO A 135 -0.06 -4.53 -7.67
CA PRO A 135 -0.54 -5.13 -8.90
C PRO A 135 -1.40 -4.17 -9.72
N ALA A 136 -1.44 -4.37 -11.04
CA ALA A 136 -2.37 -3.70 -11.93
C ALA A 136 -3.74 -4.39 -12.02
N SER A 137 -3.83 -5.65 -11.58
CA SER A 137 -5.08 -6.40 -11.45
C SER A 137 -4.95 -7.53 -10.43
N MET A 138 -6.06 -7.90 -9.80
CA MET A 138 -6.10 -9.01 -8.85
C MET A 138 -6.06 -10.38 -9.55
N GLU A 139 -6.43 -10.49 -10.82
CA GLU A 139 -6.22 -11.70 -11.60
C GLU A 139 -4.73 -12.04 -11.70
N LEU A 140 -3.89 -11.05 -12.05
CA LEU A 140 -2.43 -11.23 -12.11
C LEU A 140 -1.83 -11.48 -10.73
N TRP A 141 -2.33 -10.80 -9.70
CA TRP A 141 -1.92 -11.05 -8.31
C TRP A 141 -2.16 -12.49 -7.89
N LEU A 142 -3.36 -13.02 -8.10
CA LEU A 142 -3.71 -14.39 -7.75
C LEU A 142 -2.88 -15.42 -8.53
N ALA A 143 -2.60 -15.17 -9.81
CA ALA A 143 -1.70 -16.01 -10.60
C ALA A 143 -0.29 -16.05 -10.01
N ALA A 144 0.29 -14.88 -9.69
CA ALA A 144 1.60 -14.76 -9.06
C ALA A 144 1.64 -15.43 -7.68
N ALA A 145 0.65 -15.18 -6.83
CA ALA A 145 0.52 -15.81 -5.52
C ALA A 145 0.50 -17.33 -5.62
N HIS A 146 -0.21 -17.89 -6.62
CA HIS A 146 -0.24 -19.32 -6.88
C HIS A 146 1.15 -19.88 -7.21
N GLU A 147 1.90 -19.21 -8.07
CA GLU A 147 3.27 -19.61 -8.44
C GLU A 147 4.22 -19.53 -7.25
N LEU A 148 4.19 -18.44 -6.47
CA LEU A 148 5.02 -18.28 -5.28
C LEU A 148 4.72 -19.34 -4.22
N ARG A 149 3.43 -19.66 -4.00
CA ARG A 149 3.01 -20.74 -3.10
C ARG A 149 3.50 -22.09 -3.56
N ALA A 150 3.47 -22.39 -4.87
CA ALA A 150 3.97 -23.63 -5.43
C ALA A 150 5.49 -23.83 -5.21
N ALA A 151 6.23 -22.74 -4.97
CA ALA A 151 7.65 -22.76 -4.65
C ALA A 151 7.95 -22.91 -3.14
N LEU A 152 6.93 -22.91 -2.26
CA LEU A 152 7.09 -23.15 -0.82
C LEU A 152 7.44 -24.64 -0.54
N PRO A 153 7.99 -24.95 0.65
CA PRO A 153 8.19 -26.35 1.05
C PRO A 153 6.89 -27.15 0.98
N PRO A 154 6.91 -28.41 0.53
CA PRO A 154 5.69 -29.22 0.34
C PRO A 154 4.81 -29.31 1.59
N GLN A 155 5.41 -29.37 2.78
CA GLN A 155 4.66 -29.42 4.03
C GLN A 155 3.89 -28.13 4.30
N VAL A 156 4.49 -26.97 3.98
CA VAL A 156 3.85 -25.65 4.10
C VAL A 156 2.65 -25.56 3.15
N GLN A 157 2.84 -25.94 1.88
CA GLN A 157 1.76 -25.97 0.88
C GLN A 157 0.60 -26.85 1.34
N HIS A 158 0.90 -28.05 1.87
CA HIS A 158 -0.11 -28.98 2.36
C HIS A 158 -0.91 -28.39 3.52
N THR A 159 -0.24 -27.76 4.48
CA THR A 159 -0.90 -27.12 5.64
C THR A 159 -1.81 -25.98 5.19
N LEU A 160 -1.33 -25.07 4.33
CA LEU A 160 -2.16 -23.97 3.80
C LEU A 160 -3.42 -24.52 3.11
N LEU A 161 -3.26 -25.44 2.16
CA LEU A 161 -4.40 -26.00 1.41
C LEU A 161 -5.41 -26.74 2.30
N ALA A 162 -4.94 -27.49 3.30
CA ALA A 162 -5.79 -28.24 4.21
C ALA A 162 -6.70 -27.29 5.03
N HIS A 163 -6.14 -26.22 5.58
CA HIS A 163 -6.89 -25.26 6.38
C HIS A 163 -7.83 -24.37 5.53
N GLU A 164 -7.40 -23.95 4.34
CA GLU A 164 -8.26 -23.23 3.38
C GLU A 164 -9.48 -24.07 2.97
N THR A 165 -9.26 -25.37 2.68
CA THR A 165 -10.34 -26.31 2.33
C THR A 165 -11.30 -26.53 3.51
N ALA A 166 -10.77 -26.55 4.74
CA ALA A 166 -11.56 -26.74 5.97
C ALA A 166 -12.21 -25.44 6.48
N GLY A 167 -11.85 -24.25 5.94
CA GLY A 167 -12.31 -22.95 6.43
C GLY A 167 -11.76 -22.61 7.84
N THR A 168 -10.55 -23.05 8.17
CA THR A 168 -9.90 -22.88 9.48
C THR A 168 -8.59 -22.07 9.37
N THR A 169 -8.62 -20.98 8.63
CA THR A 169 -7.46 -20.09 8.38
C THR A 169 -7.00 -19.32 9.63
N ASP A 170 -7.79 -19.35 10.70
CA ASP A 170 -7.44 -18.81 12.03
C ASP A 170 -6.61 -19.79 12.89
N HIS A 171 -6.39 -21.03 12.44
CA HIS A 171 -5.64 -22.02 13.19
C HIS A 171 -4.13 -21.67 13.25
N SER A 172 -3.49 -21.95 14.41
CA SER A 172 -2.07 -21.65 14.64
C SER A 172 -1.13 -22.27 13.59
N ASP A 173 -1.43 -23.49 13.11
CA ASP A 173 -0.61 -24.16 12.09
C ASP A 173 -0.71 -23.46 10.73
N TYR A 174 -1.90 -22.88 10.41
CA TYR A 174 -2.07 -22.08 9.20
C TYR A 174 -1.25 -20.79 9.30
N ARG A 175 -1.34 -20.06 10.40
CA ARG A 175 -0.56 -18.84 10.65
C ARG A 175 0.95 -19.11 10.60
N ALA A 176 1.41 -20.22 11.14
CA ALA A 176 2.82 -20.62 11.05
C ALA A 176 3.27 -20.94 9.60
N ALA A 177 2.39 -21.52 8.80
CA ALA A 177 2.64 -21.79 7.39
C ALA A 177 2.61 -20.50 6.55
N GLU A 178 1.68 -19.59 6.83
CA GLU A 178 1.60 -18.25 6.24
C GLU A 178 2.84 -17.41 6.52
N GLN A 179 3.36 -17.47 7.75
CA GLN A 179 4.59 -16.75 8.13
C GLN A 179 5.78 -17.13 7.24
N VAL A 180 5.87 -18.39 6.76
CA VAL A 180 6.92 -18.80 5.82
C VAL A 180 6.81 -18.09 4.47
N PHE A 181 5.61 -17.78 4.02
CA PHE A 181 5.38 -16.95 2.83
C PHE A 181 5.77 -15.50 3.09
N ASN A 182 5.29 -14.94 4.20
CA ASN A 182 5.52 -13.55 4.57
C ASN A 182 7.01 -13.21 4.73
N GLU A 183 7.79 -14.09 5.34
CA GLU A 183 9.26 -13.95 5.49
C GLU A 183 10.03 -14.03 4.17
N ARG A 184 9.41 -14.50 3.09
CA ARG A 184 10.03 -14.59 1.77
C ARG A 184 9.62 -13.44 0.86
N HIS A 185 8.34 -13.04 0.93
CA HIS A 185 7.71 -12.25 -0.11
C HIS A 185 7.09 -10.94 0.39
N VAL A 186 6.82 -10.80 1.71
CA VAL A 186 6.23 -9.60 2.30
C VAL A 186 7.27 -8.74 3.02
N CYS A 187 7.93 -9.28 4.03
CA CYS A 187 9.04 -8.61 4.73
C CYS A 187 10.11 -9.63 5.13
N ARG A 188 11.32 -9.46 4.60
CA ARG A 188 12.44 -10.40 4.81
C ARG A 188 13.29 -10.08 6.03
N LEU A 189 12.98 -9.02 6.76
CA LEU A 189 13.61 -8.70 8.03
C LEU A 189 12.98 -9.54 9.15
N VAL A 190 13.74 -10.44 9.73
CA VAL A 190 13.29 -11.34 10.81
C VAL A 190 14.12 -11.08 12.07
N PRO A 191 13.50 -10.73 13.22
CA PRO A 191 12.07 -10.43 13.40
C PRO A 191 11.65 -9.17 12.64
N ASN A 192 10.33 -9.02 12.41
CA ASN A 192 9.79 -7.80 11.82
C ASN A 192 10.22 -6.57 12.61
N PRO A 193 10.55 -5.45 11.94
CA PRO A 193 10.71 -4.16 12.59
C PRO A 193 9.44 -3.76 13.36
N PRO A 194 9.56 -2.96 14.45
CA PRO A 194 8.41 -2.59 15.28
C PRO A 194 7.23 -1.97 14.52
N GLU A 195 7.51 -1.14 13.53
CA GLU A 195 6.51 -0.49 12.68
C GLU A 195 5.75 -1.48 11.77
N VAL A 196 6.43 -2.52 11.28
CA VAL A 196 5.82 -3.61 10.53
C VAL A 196 4.97 -4.48 11.44
N GLN A 197 5.49 -4.81 12.63
CA GLN A 197 4.73 -5.58 13.61
C GLN A 197 3.47 -4.83 14.07
N ALA A 198 3.56 -3.52 14.32
CA ALA A 198 2.41 -2.70 14.70
C ALA A 198 1.29 -2.74 13.65
N THR A 199 1.64 -2.80 12.37
CA THR A 199 0.66 -2.94 11.28
C THR A 199 -0.06 -4.30 11.33
N TRP A 200 0.65 -5.39 11.58
CA TRP A 200 0.01 -6.71 11.75
C TRP A 200 -0.91 -6.73 12.97
N ASP A 201 -0.46 -6.15 14.09
CA ASP A 201 -1.26 -6.03 15.32
C ASP A 201 -2.53 -5.19 15.08
N ASN A 202 -2.46 -4.13 14.27
CA ASN A 202 -3.61 -3.31 13.87
C ASN A 202 -4.63 -4.13 13.06
N ILE A 203 -4.18 -4.86 12.04
CA ILE A 203 -5.05 -5.73 11.22
C ILE A 203 -5.71 -6.80 12.10
N GLU A 204 -4.96 -7.42 13.02
CA GLU A 204 -5.50 -8.44 13.92
C GLU A 204 -6.53 -7.86 14.91
N SER A 205 -6.33 -6.61 15.36
CA SER A 205 -7.24 -5.94 16.29
C SER A 205 -8.60 -5.58 15.68
N ASP A 206 -8.62 -5.21 14.39
CA ASP A 206 -9.83 -4.97 13.60
C ASP A 206 -9.63 -5.37 12.13
N PRO A 207 -9.90 -6.63 11.78
CA PRO A 207 -9.70 -7.13 10.43
C PRO A 207 -10.82 -6.75 9.44
N THR A 208 -11.79 -5.93 9.84
CA THR A 208 -13.02 -5.68 9.08
C THR A 208 -12.74 -5.26 7.63
N VAL A 209 -11.92 -4.24 7.42
CA VAL A 209 -11.60 -3.74 6.07
C VAL A 209 -10.80 -4.79 5.30
N TYR A 210 -9.73 -5.32 5.93
CA TYR A 210 -8.82 -6.27 5.30
C TYR A 210 -9.56 -7.53 4.85
N HIS A 211 -10.31 -8.19 5.75
CA HIS A 211 -11.02 -9.41 5.42
C HIS A 211 -12.17 -9.19 4.44
N THR A 212 -12.83 -8.02 4.49
CA THR A 212 -13.95 -7.72 3.57
C THR A 212 -13.48 -7.47 2.14
N MET A 213 -12.39 -6.72 1.98
CA MET A 213 -11.95 -6.30 0.66
C MET A 213 -10.91 -7.25 0.05
N ASN A 214 -9.97 -7.74 0.83
CA ASN A 214 -8.93 -8.67 0.40
C ASN A 214 -9.30 -10.11 0.74
N GLY A 215 -9.24 -10.50 1.98
CA GLY A 215 -9.44 -11.86 2.46
C GLY A 215 -8.60 -12.11 3.72
N PRO A 216 -8.42 -13.37 4.12
CA PRO A 216 -7.70 -13.67 5.36
C PRO A 216 -6.20 -13.35 5.29
N ASN A 217 -5.60 -13.30 4.08
CA ASN A 217 -4.19 -12.96 3.87
C ASN A 217 -3.89 -12.58 2.41
N GLU A 218 -2.63 -12.30 2.09
CA GLU A 218 -2.15 -11.78 0.81
C GLU A 218 -2.39 -12.72 -0.38
N PHE A 219 -2.37 -14.03 -0.17
CA PHE A 219 -2.46 -15.03 -1.24
C PHE A 219 -3.80 -15.79 -1.29
N HIS A 220 -4.74 -15.51 -0.39
CA HIS A 220 -6.08 -16.12 -0.38
C HIS A 220 -7.16 -15.04 -0.51
N VAL A 221 -7.15 -14.35 -1.65
CA VAL A 221 -8.03 -13.21 -1.92
C VAL A 221 -9.42 -13.68 -2.32
N VAL A 222 -10.38 -13.49 -1.43
CA VAL A 222 -11.79 -13.87 -1.59
C VAL A 222 -12.74 -12.68 -1.40
N GLY A 223 -12.19 -11.51 -1.06
CA GLY A 223 -12.92 -10.28 -0.79
C GLY A 223 -13.44 -9.56 -2.03
N THR A 224 -13.93 -8.34 -1.83
CA THR A 224 -14.57 -7.53 -2.90
C THR A 224 -13.59 -7.08 -3.97
N LEU A 225 -12.28 -7.10 -3.71
CA LEU A 225 -11.23 -6.74 -4.68
C LEU A 225 -10.87 -7.85 -5.67
N LYS A 226 -11.33 -9.09 -5.47
CA LYS A 226 -10.91 -10.26 -6.26
C LYS A 226 -10.96 -10.10 -7.79
N ASP A 227 -11.87 -9.28 -8.29
CA ASP A 227 -12.07 -9.03 -9.73
C ASP A 227 -11.60 -7.62 -10.14
N TRP A 228 -10.87 -6.90 -9.26
CA TRP A 228 -10.41 -5.55 -9.55
C TRP A 228 -9.31 -5.52 -10.61
N SER A 229 -9.39 -4.53 -11.52
CA SER A 229 -8.37 -4.22 -12.50
C SER A 229 -8.44 -2.76 -12.92
N VAL A 230 -7.28 -2.15 -13.16
CA VAL A 230 -7.14 -0.79 -13.69
C VAL A 230 -6.48 -0.78 -15.08
N ILE A 231 -6.10 -1.94 -15.61
CA ILE A 231 -5.27 -2.09 -16.82
C ILE A 231 -5.83 -1.29 -18.00
N ASP A 232 -7.11 -1.42 -18.29
CA ASP A 232 -7.74 -0.77 -19.44
C ASP A 232 -7.71 0.77 -19.38
N ARG A 233 -7.47 1.35 -18.19
CA ARG A 233 -7.48 2.79 -17.92
C ARG A 233 -6.10 3.40 -17.71
N LEU A 234 -5.02 2.60 -17.61
CA LEU A 234 -3.67 3.06 -17.31
C LEU A 234 -3.14 4.11 -18.29
N HIS A 235 -3.55 4.03 -19.56
CA HIS A 235 -3.20 5.01 -20.59
C HIS A 235 -3.76 6.42 -20.31
N LEU A 236 -4.68 6.57 -19.36
CA LEU A 236 -5.23 7.85 -18.92
C LEU A 236 -4.35 8.57 -17.89
N ILE A 237 -3.36 7.92 -17.31
CA ILE A 237 -2.46 8.53 -16.31
C ILE A 237 -1.53 9.49 -17.04
N GLU A 238 -1.65 10.79 -16.74
CA GLU A 238 -0.86 11.87 -17.33
C GLU A 238 0.33 12.27 -16.45
N ALA A 239 0.25 12.01 -15.14
CA ALA A 239 1.32 12.35 -14.22
C ALA A 239 2.56 11.47 -14.47
N PRO A 240 3.79 12.06 -14.47
CA PRO A 240 5.01 11.27 -14.45
C PRO A 240 4.96 10.23 -13.33
N THR A 241 5.31 8.98 -13.65
CA THR A 241 5.12 7.84 -12.75
C THR A 241 6.43 7.09 -12.50
N LEU A 242 6.70 6.77 -11.24
CA LEU A 242 7.73 5.86 -10.80
C LEU A 242 7.10 4.57 -10.30
N LEU A 243 7.47 3.44 -10.89
CA LEU A 243 7.17 2.12 -10.36
C LEU A 243 8.33 1.65 -9.48
N VAL A 244 8.00 1.05 -8.36
CA VAL A 244 8.95 0.43 -7.44
C VAL A 244 8.57 -1.03 -7.26
N SER A 245 9.55 -1.92 -7.27
CA SER A 245 9.36 -3.36 -7.01
C SER A 245 10.56 -3.93 -6.28
N GLY A 246 10.32 -4.80 -5.31
CA GLY A 246 11.34 -5.66 -4.73
C GLY A 246 11.60 -6.89 -5.60
N ARG A 247 12.83 -7.41 -5.56
CA ARG A 247 13.21 -8.64 -6.32
C ARG A 247 12.44 -9.87 -5.86
N TYR A 248 12.08 -9.94 -4.59
CA TYR A 248 11.44 -11.09 -3.94
C TYR A 248 9.98 -10.82 -3.59
N ASP A 249 9.43 -9.73 -4.14
CA ASP A 249 8.08 -9.23 -3.89
C ASP A 249 7.00 -10.25 -4.31
N GLU A 250 5.93 -10.30 -3.55
CA GLU A 250 4.70 -10.99 -3.94
C GLU A 250 3.98 -10.30 -5.11
N ALA A 251 4.12 -8.95 -5.22
CA ALA A 251 3.78 -8.21 -6.43
C ALA A 251 4.86 -8.46 -7.50
N THR A 252 4.86 -9.64 -8.09
CA THR A 252 5.87 -10.05 -9.08
C THR A 252 5.95 -9.10 -10.27
N PRO A 253 7.05 -9.10 -11.04
CA PRO A 253 7.16 -8.25 -12.23
C PRO A 253 5.98 -8.40 -13.21
N GLU A 254 5.37 -9.58 -13.29
CA GLU A 254 4.21 -9.84 -14.14
C GLU A 254 2.98 -9.05 -13.71
N THR A 255 2.79 -8.85 -12.40
CA THR A 255 1.65 -8.08 -11.85
C THR A 255 1.83 -6.57 -12.04
N VAL A 256 3.08 -6.09 -12.05
CA VAL A 256 3.46 -4.67 -12.20
C VAL A 256 3.62 -4.27 -13.66
N LYS A 257 4.00 -5.22 -14.53
CA LYS A 257 4.29 -4.95 -15.94
C LYS A 257 3.22 -4.16 -16.70
N PRO A 258 1.90 -4.37 -16.51
CA PRO A 258 0.91 -3.56 -17.20
C PRO A 258 1.01 -2.06 -16.91
N PHE A 259 1.44 -1.65 -15.72
CA PHE A 259 1.72 -0.23 -15.45
C PHE A 259 2.85 0.28 -16.36
N ALA A 260 3.95 -0.48 -16.49
CA ALA A 260 5.08 -0.12 -17.34
C ALA A 260 4.74 -0.09 -18.83
N ASP A 261 3.84 -0.98 -19.27
CA ASP A 261 3.48 -1.09 -20.67
C ASP A 261 2.47 0.00 -21.12
N HIS A 262 1.63 0.53 -20.21
CA HIS A 262 0.49 1.35 -20.58
C HIS A 262 0.51 2.79 -20.03
N ILE A 263 1.30 3.09 -19.00
CA ILE A 263 1.45 4.48 -18.53
C ILE A 263 2.42 5.22 -19.46
N PRO A 264 2.04 6.38 -20.04
CA PRO A 264 2.84 7.06 -21.07
C PRO A 264 4.22 7.56 -20.59
N ASP A 265 4.30 8.14 -19.38
CA ASP A 265 5.56 8.63 -18.77
C ASP A 265 5.85 7.84 -17.50
N VAL A 266 6.55 6.73 -17.66
CA VAL A 266 6.81 5.78 -16.57
C VAL A 266 8.28 5.38 -16.51
N ARG A 267 8.79 5.27 -15.28
CA ARG A 267 10.11 4.69 -14.97
C ARG A 267 9.89 3.55 -13.99
N TRP A 268 10.71 2.50 -14.07
CA TRP A 268 10.60 1.35 -13.18
C TRP A 268 11.94 1.08 -12.51
N HIS A 269 11.95 1.03 -11.17
CA HIS A 269 13.13 0.73 -10.38
C HIS A 269 12.94 -0.56 -9.57
N PHE A 270 13.93 -1.47 -9.65
CA PHE A 270 13.97 -2.70 -8.88
C PHE A 270 14.92 -2.58 -7.69
N PHE A 271 14.46 -3.01 -6.53
CA PHE A 271 15.24 -3.16 -5.31
C PHE A 271 15.70 -4.61 -5.20
N GLU A 272 16.98 -4.84 -5.45
CA GLU A 272 17.53 -6.19 -5.66
C GLU A 272 17.57 -7.04 -4.40
N HIS A 273 17.46 -6.43 -3.22
CA HIS A 273 17.53 -7.12 -1.94
C HIS A 273 16.24 -7.08 -1.13
N SER A 274 15.18 -6.50 -1.69
CA SER A 274 13.89 -6.32 -1.03
C SER A 274 12.82 -7.27 -1.54
N SER A 275 11.79 -7.47 -0.71
CA SER A 275 10.50 -8.03 -1.07
C SER A 275 9.43 -6.93 -1.18
N HIS A 276 8.28 -7.10 -0.56
CA HIS A 276 7.13 -6.17 -0.67
C HIS A 276 7.33 -4.83 0.05
N MET A 277 8.41 -4.67 0.83
CA MET A 277 8.65 -3.47 1.63
C MET A 277 10.05 -2.86 1.40
N PRO A 278 10.41 -2.41 0.17
CA PRO A 278 11.73 -1.80 -0.08
C PRO A 278 11.99 -0.56 0.78
N HIS A 279 10.93 0.18 1.14
CA HIS A 279 11.01 1.33 2.04
C HIS A 279 11.44 0.97 3.47
N VAL A 280 11.34 -0.31 3.84
CA VAL A 280 11.81 -0.87 5.12
C VAL A 280 13.13 -1.62 4.93
N GLU A 281 13.22 -2.48 3.91
CA GLU A 281 14.33 -3.42 3.71
C GLU A 281 15.57 -2.77 3.09
N GLU A 282 15.40 -1.77 2.21
CA GLU A 282 16.47 -0.96 1.58
C GLU A 282 16.18 0.54 1.75
N GLU A 283 15.82 0.98 2.97
CA GLU A 283 15.32 2.32 3.32
C GLU A 283 16.13 3.46 2.69
N GLU A 284 17.47 3.46 2.84
CA GLU A 284 18.31 4.55 2.33
C GLU A 284 18.27 4.66 0.81
N LEU A 285 18.27 3.51 0.11
CA LEU A 285 18.18 3.48 -1.35
C LEU A 285 16.79 3.94 -1.79
N PHE A 286 15.74 3.46 -1.12
CA PHE A 286 14.36 3.85 -1.41
C PHE A 286 14.18 5.37 -1.30
N LEU A 287 14.61 5.98 -0.20
CA LEU A 287 14.50 7.43 0.01
C LEU A 287 15.28 8.24 -1.03
N ARG A 288 16.45 7.74 -1.50
CA ARG A 288 17.21 8.39 -2.59
C ARG A 288 16.49 8.29 -3.92
N VAL A 289 16.01 7.11 -4.29
CA VAL A 289 15.33 6.87 -5.59
C VAL A 289 14.04 7.67 -5.68
N VAL A 290 13.18 7.54 -4.66
CA VAL A 290 11.90 8.26 -4.61
C VAL A 290 12.14 9.77 -4.52
N GLY A 291 13.05 10.24 -3.65
CA GLY A 291 13.37 11.66 -3.52
C GLY A 291 13.85 12.28 -4.85
N ALA A 292 14.76 11.61 -5.55
CA ALA A 292 15.24 12.08 -6.87
C ALA A 292 14.12 12.15 -7.92
N PHE A 293 13.19 11.20 -7.91
CA PHE A 293 12.02 11.24 -8.79
C PHE A 293 11.13 12.43 -8.45
N LEU A 294 10.75 12.61 -7.18
CA LEU A 294 9.91 13.72 -6.73
C LEU A 294 10.53 15.10 -7.05
N ASP A 295 11.85 15.21 -6.95
CA ASP A 295 12.58 16.45 -7.32
C ASP A 295 12.55 16.74 -8.83
N SER A 296 12.39 15.72 -9.66
CA SER A 296 12.29 15.87 -11.11
C SER A 296 10.90 16.25 -11.60
N THR A 297 9.89 16.23 -10.71
CA THR A 297 8.46 16.43 -11.04
C THR A 297 7.80 17.59 -10.27
N ASP A 298 8.60 18.40 -9.54
CA ASP A 298 8.14 19.63 -8.86
C ASP A 298 7.72 20.74 -9.82
#